data_758e41a48dd527505352e12ef81c001a
#
_entry.id   758e41a48dd527505352e12ef81c001a
#
_cell.length_a   1.000
_cell.length_b   1.000
_cell.length_c   1.000
_cell.angle_alpha   90.00
_cell.angle_beta   90.00
_cell.angle_gamma   90.00
#
_symmetry.space_group_name_H-M   'P 1'
#
loop_
_entity.id
_entity.type
_entity.pdbx_description
1 polymer ?
#
loop_
_entity_poly.entity_id
_entity_poly.type
_entity_poly.pdbx_seq_one_letter_code
_entity_poly.pdbx_strand_id
1 'polypeptide(L)'
;MLKKIKQSIKESIVLKKKIERFSKEITNSVNLVANTLANEGRIFLCGNGGSAADAQHLAAEYLIRLKKNVKRKAFPALSLAMDTSTLTACGNDLGFNKIFSRNLEALGKKNDLLIVLSTSGNSTNVLEALKLSKKMNLKSIALLGSKGGKMKRLADEEIIIPSNNVARIQESHIFLGHLIFELAEKIVIKK
;
A
#
# COMPACT_ATOMS: atom_id res chain seq x y z
N MET A 1 2.76 8.52 32.49
CA MET A 1 3.64 8.22 31.33
C MET A 1 3.89 6.73 31.18
N LEU A 2 4.52 6.02 32.11
CA LEU A 2 4.87 4.60 32.05
C LEU A 2 3.69 3.67 31.71
N LYS A 3 2.52 3.88 32.36
CA LYS A 3 1.29 3.12 32.07
C LYS A 3 0.88 3.22 30.59
N LYS A 4 0.97 4.41 29.99
CA LYS A 4 0.63 4.63 28.57
C LYS A 4 1.60 3.94 27.63
N ILE A 5 2.91 3.97 27.95
CA ILE A 5 3.94 3.25 27.18
C ILE A 5 3.64 1.75 27.16
N LYS A 6 3.47 1.13 28.32
CA LYS A 6 3.14 -0.31 28.44
C LYS A 6 1.86 -0.67 27.72
N GLN A 7 0.82 0.17 27.80
CA GLN A 7 -0.44 -0.03 27.09
C GLN A 7 -0.25 0.00 25.58
N SER A 8 0.46 0.99 25.03
CA SER A 8 0.70 1.11 23.59
C SER A 8 1.47 -0.09 23.03
N ILE A 9 2.49 -0.56 23.75
CA ILE A 9 3.23 -1.78 23.39
C ILE A 9 2.29 -3.01 23.39
N LYS A 10 1.49 -3.18 24.43
CA LYS A 10 0.53 -4.29 24.53
C LYS A 10 -0.48 -4.28 23.39
N GLU A 11 -1.04 -3.10 23.06
CA GLU A 11 -1.96 -2.93 21.93
C GLU A 11 -1.31 -3.36 20.61
N SER A 12 -0.06 -2.94 20.36
CA SER A 12 0.69 -3.31 19.15
C SER A 12 0.93 -4.84 19.07
N ILE A 13 1.34 -5.47 20.16
CA ILE A 13 1.56 -6.93 20.24
C ILE A 13 0.26 -7.69 19.95
N VAL A 14 -0.84 -7.31 20.61
CA VAL A 14 -2.15 -7.96 20.41
C VAL A 14 -2.61 -7.83 18.97
N LEU A 15 -2.40 -6.66 18.37
CA LEU A 15 -2.79 -6.42 17.00
C LEU A 15 -1.94 -7.22 15.98
N LYS A 16 -0.64 -7.31 16.20
CA LYS A 16 0.26 -8.16 15.39
C LYS A 16 -0.17 -9.64 15.41
N LYS A 17 -0.52 -10.18 16.58
CA LYS A 17 -1.07 -11.55 16.67
C LYS A 17 -2.37 -11.73 15.88
N LYS A 18 -3.25 -10.70 15.85
CA LYS A 18 -4.48 -10.75 15.05
C LYS A 18 -4.21 -10.73 13.55
N ILE A 19 -3.05 -10.26 13.09
CA ILE A 19 -2.70 -10.23 11.66
C ILE A 19 -2.47 -11.65 11.11
N GLU A 20 -2.08 -12.62 11.93
CA GLU A 20 -1.89 -14.02 11.52
C GLU A 20 -3.12 -14.61 10.83
N ARG A 21 -4.32 -14.20 11.20
CA ARG A 21 -5.58 -14.65 10.58
C ARG A 21 -5.73 -14.24 9.11
N PHE A 22 -4.95 -13.28 8.64
CA PHE A 22 -4.94 -12.81 7.24
C PHE A 22 -3.86 -13.49 6.39
N SER A 23 -3.34 -14.65 6.82
CA SER A 23 -2.26 -15.35 6.14
C SER A 23 -2.60 -15.67 4.67
N LYS A 24 -3.86 -15.94 4.36
CA LYS A 24 -4.34 -16.18 2.98
C LYS A 24 -4.28 -14.90 2.15
N GLU A 25 -4.83 -13.79 2.64
CA GLU A 25 -4.84 -12.50 1.98
C GLU A 25 -3.41 -11.96 1.81
N ILE A 26 -2.54 -12.19 2.79
CA ILE A 26 -1.11 -11.84 2.71
C ILE A 26 -0.45 -12.66 1.60
N THR A 27 -0.67 -13.97 1.55
CA THR A 27 -0.11 -14.85 0.52
C THR A 27 -0.59 -14.45 -0.87
N ASN A 28 -1.88 -14.15 -1.04
CA ASN A 28 -2.43 -13.67 -2.30
C ASN A 28 -1.80 -12.33 -2.72
N SER A 29 -1.64 -11.39 -1.76
CA SER A 29 -0.98 -10.12 -2.01
C SER A 29 0.48 -10.30 -2.44
N VAL A 30 1.22 -11.22 -1.81
CA VAL A 30 2.59 -11.60 -2.20
C VAL A 30 2.62 -12.09 -3.66
N ASN A 31 1.68 -12.96 -4.02
CA ASN A 31 1.60 -13.50 -5.37
C ASN A 31 1.24 -12.42 -6.41
N LEU A 32 0.34 -11.47 -6.08
CA LEU A 32 0.03 -10.34 -6.95
C LEU A 32 1.27 -9.48 -7.22
N VAL A 33 2.02 -9.13 -6.17
CA VAL A 33 3.27 -8.36 -6.29
C VAL A 33 4.30 -9.12 -7.13
N ALA A 34 4.54 -10.40 -6.82
CA ALA A 34 5.52 -11.22 -7.54
C ALA A 34 5.15 -11.39 -9.03
N ASN A 35 3.87 -11.64 -9.33
CA ASN A 35 3.37 -11.77 -10.69
C ASN A 35 3.47 -10.45 -11.47
N THR A 36 3.18 -9.30 -10.83
CA THR A 36 3.36 -7.98 -11.43
C THR A 36 4.81 -7.79 -11.89
N LEU A 37 5.77 -8.04 -11.00
CA LEU A 37 7.20 -7.89 -11.33
C LEU A 37 7.68 -8.91 -12.37
N ALA A 38 7.18 -10.13 -12.34
CA ALA A 38 7.53 -11.17 -13.31
C ALA A 38 6.99 -10.85 -14.72
N ASN A 39 5.91 -10.08 -14.82
CA ASN A 39 5.32 -9.61 -16.09
C ASN A 39 5.74 -8.17 -16.44
N GLU A 40 6.88 -7.71 -15.92
CA GLU A 40 7.45 -6.37 -16.16
C GLU A 40 6.51 -5.21 -15.82
N GLY A 41 5.51 -5.46 -14.98
CA GLY A 41 4.59 -4.46 -14.46
C GLY A 41 5.24 -3.60 -13.37
N ARG A 42 4.64 -2.46 -13.11
CA ARG A 42 5.02 -1.51 -12.06
C ARG A 42 4.08 -1.58 -10.88
N ILE A 43 4.58 -1.18 -9.74
CA ILE A 43 3.80 -1.09 -8.50
C ILE A 43 3.58 0.38 -8.17
N PHE A 44 2.33 0.82 -8.16
CA PHE A 44 1.93 2.15 -7.71
C PHE A 44 1.42 2.06 -6.28
N LEU A 45 1.82 3.03 -5.44
CA LEU A 45 1.37 3.11 -4.05
C LEU A 45 0.76 4.48 -3.78
N CYS A 46 -0.32 4.53 -3.00
CA CYS A 46 -0.88 5.81 -2.56
C CYS A 46 -1.53 5.74 -1.18
N GLY A 47 -1.56 6.89 -0.52
CA GLY A 47 -2.17 7.13 0.78
C GLY A 47 -2.03 8.60 1.15
N ASN A 48 -2.62 9.02 2.26
CA ASN A 48 -2.53 10.39 2.75
C ASN A 48 -1.74 10.48 4.06
N GLY A 49 -1.07 11.59 4.31
CA GLY A 49 -0.35 11.84 5.56
C GLY A 49 0.68 10.76 5.87
N GLY A 50 0.58 10.08 7.02
CA GLY A 50 1.45 8.95 7.39
C GLY A 50 1.38 7.79 6.40
N SER A 51 0.20 7.51 5.84
CA SER A 51 0.07 6.50 4.78
C SER A 51 0.71 6.92 3.45
N ALA A 52 0.87 8.22 3.17
CA ALA A 52 1.69 8.68 2.05
C ALA A 52 3.19 8.45 2.33
N ALA A 53 3.63 8.70 3.56
CA ALA A 53 4.99 8.40 3.99
C ALA A 53 5.29 6.88 3.88
N ASP A 54 4.38 6.02 4.33
CA ASP A 54 4.51 4.57 4.16
C ASP A 54 4.59 4.17 2.67
N ALA A 55 3.77 4.77 1.81
CA ALA A 55 3.78 4.53 0.37
C ALA A 55 5.12 4.93 -0.28
N GLN A 56 5.69 6.08 0.11
CA GLN A 56 7.00 6.53 -0.36
C GLN A 56 8.11 5.61 0.14
N HIS A 57 8.07 5.23 1.41
CA HIS A 57 9.05 4.34 2.02
C HIS A 57 9.06 2.97 1.31
N LEU A 58 7.90 2.34 1.14
CA LEU A 58 7.79 1.05 0.45
C LEU A 58 8.25 1.14 -1.01
N ALA A 59 7.93 2.23 -1.73
CA ALA A 59 8.45 2.44 -3.09
C ALA A 59 9.98 2.51 -3.10
N ALA A 60 10.60 3.23 -2.16
CA ALA A 60 12.05 3.33 -2.03
C ALA A 60 12.71 1.96 -1.73
N GLU A 61 12.08 1.10 -0.92
CA GLU A 61 12.56 -0.25 -0.64
C GLU A 61 12.71 -1.11 -1.91
N TYR A 62 11.81 -0.95 -2.87
CA TYR A 62 11.88 -1.69 -4.14
C TYR A 62 12.77 -1.01 -5.18
N LEU A 63 12.71 0.32 -5.29
CA LEU A 63 13.58 1.08 -6.19
C LEU A 63 15.06 0.90 -5.85
N ILE A 64 15.39 0.89 -4.58
CA ILE A 64 16.78 0.83 -4.13
C ILE A 64 17.10 -0.57 -3.62
N ARG A 65 16.62 -0.93 -2.42
CA ARG A 65 16.95 -2.20 -1.78
C ARG A 65 16.23 -2.38 -0.44
N LEU A 66 15.44 -3.44 -0.29
CA LEU A 66 14.82 -3.79 0.98
C LEU A 66 15.82 -4.43 1.96
N LYS A 67 16.68 -5.33 1.47
CA LYS A 67 17.66 -6.06 2.29
C LYS A 67 19.08 -5.84 1.79
N LYS A 68 19.96 -5.43 2.70
CA LYS A 68 21.37 -5.13 2.41
C LYS A 68 22.13 -6.28 1.71
N ASN A 69 21.80 -7.52 2.06
CA ASN A 69 22.51 -8.71 1.59
C ASN A 69 21.90 -9.31 0.32
N VAL A 70 20.80 -8.74 -0.20
CA VAL A 70 20.15 -9.23 -1.42
C VAL A 70 20.64 -8.41 -2.61
N LYS A 71 21.34 -9.09 -3.53
CA LYS A 71 21.78 -8.48 -4.79
C LYS A 71 20.67 -8.72 -5.83
N ARG A 72 20.09 -7.66 -6.35
CA ARG A 72 19.07 -7.69 -7.41
C ARG A 72 19.07 -6.38 -8.20
N LYS A 73 18.46 -6.40 -9.39
CA LYS A 73 18.12 -5.17 -10.12
C LYS A 73 17.05 -4.37 -9.36
N ALA A 74 16.94 -3.06 -9.65
CA ALA A 74 15.85 -2.24 -9.14
C ALA A 74 14.48 -2.80 -9.58
N PHE A 75 13.50 -2.79 -8.69
CA PHE A 75 12.12 -3.11 -9.02
C PHE A 75 11.31 -1.81 -9.21
N PRO A 76 10.46 -1.72 -10.25
CA PRO A 76 9.73 -0.51 -10.57
C PRO A 76 8.56 -0.31 -9.60
N ALA A 77 8.74 0.54 -8.59
CA ALA A 77 7.73 0.95 -7.63
C ALA A 77 7.69 2.47 -7.50
N LEU A 78 6.51 3.07 -7.52
CA LEU A 78 6.30 4.51 -7.46
C LEU A 78 5.21 4.88 -6.46
N SER A 79 5.50 5.84 -5.59
CA SER A 79 4.45 6.50 -4.82
C SER A 79 3.79 7.59 -5.66
N LEU A 80 2.46 7.59 -5.75
CA LEU A 80 1.70 8.64 -6.42
C LEU A 80 1.67 9.96 -5.63
N ALA A 81 2.32 10.00 -4.46
CA ALA A 81 2.47 11.17 -3.59
C ALA A 81 3.88 11.78 -3.63
N MET A 82 4.73 11.43 -4.61
CA MET A 82 6.13 11.85 -4.62
C MET A 82 6.36 13.26 -5.17
N ASP A 83 5.62 13.68 -6.19
CA ASP A 83 5.87 14.93 -6.89
C ASP A 83 4.98 16.05 -6.36
N THR A 84 5.60 17.03 -5.70
CA THR A 84 4.91 18.18 -5.11
C THR A 84 4.22 19.04 -6.17
N SER A 85 4.84 19.27 -7.33
CA SER A 85 4.26 20.07 -8.40
C SER A 85 2.99 19.43 -8.95
N THR A 86 3.04 18.12 -9.20
CA THR A 86 1.87 17.36 -9.66
C THR A 86 0.73 17.36 -8.63
N LEU A 87 1.06 17.18 -7.34
CA LEU A 87 0.06 17.19 -6.27
C LEU A 87 -0.61 18.56 -6.13
N THR A 88 0.18 19.63 -6.16
CA THR A 88 -0.34 21.00 -6.00
C THR A 88 -1.11 21.47 -7.21
N ALA A 89 -0.62 21.24 -8.43
CA ALA A 89 -1.34 21.57 -9.66
C ALA A 89 -2.65 20.78 -9.76
N CYS A 90 -2.63 19.48 -9.55
CA CYS A 90 -3.85 18.67 -9.59
C CYS A 90 -4.84 19.08 -8.50
N GLY A 91 -4.35 19.38 -7.29
CA GLY A 91 -5.19 19.87 -6.19
C GLY A 91 -5.88 21.20 -6.50
N ASN A 92 -5.16 22.12 -7.17
CA ASN A 92 -5.67 23.43 -7.58
C ASN A 92 -6.66 23.33 -8.76
N ASP A 93 -6.32 22.57 -9.79
CA ASP A 93 -7.02 22.60 -11.08
C ASP A 93 -8.17 21.58 -11.15
N LEU A 94 -7.99 20.38 -10.56
CA LEU A 94 -8.92 19.26 -10.66
C LEU A 94 -9.53 18.84 -9.32
N GLY A 95 -9.00 19.39 -8.22
CA GLY A 95 -9.39 19.08 -6.85
C GLY A 95 -8.61 17.94 -6.23
N PHE A 96 -8.48 17.99 -4.88
CA PHE A 96 -7.69 17.06 -4.09
C PHE A 96 -8.12 15.60 -4.23
N ASN A 97 -9.38 15.34 -4.58
CA ASN A 97 -9.89 13.99 -4.82
C ASN A 97 -9.31 13.31 -6.07
N LYS A 98 -8.65 14.06 -6.96
CA LYS A 98 -8.09 13.56 -8.22
C LYS A 98 -6.57 13.34 -8.20
N ILE A 99 -5.86 13.77 -7.15
CA ILE A 99 -4.39 13.78 -7.13
C ILE A 99 -3.75 12.42 -7.42
N PHE A 100 -4.32 11.32 -6.93
CA PHE A 100 -3.80 9.96 -7.18
C PHE A 100 -4.36 9.35 -8.46
N SER A 101 -5.67 9.51 -8.72
CA SER A 101 -6.29 8.94 -9.90
C SER A 101 -5.74 9.59 -11.18
N ARG A 102 -5.46 10.89 -11.20
CA ARG A 102 -4.89 11.57 -12.37
C ARG A 102 -3.48 11.06 -12.71
N ASN A 103 -2.64 10.89 -11.72
CA ASN A 103 -1.31 10.31 -11.91
C ASN A 103 -1.38 8.85 -12.36
N LEU A 104 -2.28 8.05 -11.78
CA LEU A 104 -2.49 6.67 -12.19
C LEU A 104 -2.99 6.56 -13.63
N GLU A 105 -3.91 7.45 -14.04
CA GLU A 105 -4.43 7.52 -15.43
C GLU A 105 -3.30 7.73 -16.45
N ALA A 106 -2.37 8.64 -16.15
CA ALA A 106 -1.26 8.98 -17.02
C ALA A 106 -0.17 7.91 -17.08
N LEU A 107 0.12 7.29 -15.95
CA LEU A 107 1.28 6.41 -15.79
C LEU A 107 0.92 4.92 -15.84
N GLY A 108 -0.29 4.53 -15.42
CA GLY A 108 -0.70 3.14 -15.28
C GLY A 108 -0.88 2.44 -16.63
N LYS A 109 -0.43 1.18 -16.71
CA LYS A 109 -0.57 0.30 -17.88
C LYS A 109 -1.07 -1.08 -17.45
N LYS A 110 -1.56 -1.85 -18.39
CA LYS A 110 -1.90 -3.27 -18.18
C LYS A 110 -0.72 -3.99 -17.50
N ASN A 111 -1.01 -4.89 -16.59
CA ASN A 111 -0.09 -5.65 -15.74
C ASN A 111 0.52 -4.85 -14.55
N ASP A 112 0.25 -3.56 -14.43
CA ASP A 112 0.63 -2.81 -13.25
C ASP A 112 -0.28 -3.16 -12.04
N LEU A 113 0.20 -2.87 -10.83
CA LEU A 113 -0.49 -3.12 -9.56
C LEU A 113 -0.64 -1.80 -8.81
N LEU A 114 -1.83 -1.56 -8.26
CA LEU A 114 -2.07 -0.46 -7.31
C LEU A 114 -2.15 -1.00 -5.87
N ILE A 115 -1.35 -0.43 -4.97
CA ILE A 115 -1.45 -0.68 -3.53
C ILE A 115 -1.94 0.59 -2.84
N VAL A 116 -3.08 0.53 -2.18
CA VAL A 116 -3.66 1.67 -1.46
C VAL A 116 -3.56 1.49 0.05
N LEU A 117 -3.23 2.56 0.76
CA LEU A 117 -3.16 2.60 2.22
C LEU A 117 -4.14 3.63 2.76
N SER A 118 -5.10 3.19 3.59
CA SER A 118 -6.08 4.10 4.19
C SER A 118 -6.53 3.61 5.56
N THR A 119 -6.20 4.35 6.61
CA THR A 119 -6.58 3.98 7.99
C THR A 119 -8.09 4.00 8.24
N SER A 120 -8.83 4.84 7.52
CA SER A 120 -10.29 4.93 7.62
C SER A 120 -11.05 4.15 6.53
N GLY A 121 -10.38 3.84 5.40
CA GLY A 121 -11.04 3.33 4.20
C GLY A 121 -12.00 4.32 3.53
N ASN A 122 -11.94 5.63 3.89
CA ASN A 122 -12.90 6.65 3.42
C ASN A 122 -12.25 7.83 2.68
N SER A 123 -10.93 7.86 2.53
CA SER A 123 -10.21 8.93 1.82
C SER A 123 -10.65 8.98 0.35
N THR A 124 -11.29 10.05 -0.07
CA THR A 124 -11.92 10.17 -1.40
C THR A 124 -10.93 10.05 -2.54
N ASN A 125 -9.75 10.66 -2.44
CA ASN A 125 -8.69 10.58 -3.44
C ASN A 125 -8.14 9.16 -3.61
N VAL A 126 -7.96 8.41 -2.51
CA VAL A 126 -7.53 7.01 -2.54
C VAL A 126 -8.63 6.11 -3.13
N LEU A 127 -9.89 6.37 -2.76
CA LEU A 127 -11.06 5.67 -3.32
C LEU A 127 -11.18 5.87 -4.83
N GLU A 128 -10.95 7.10 -5.32
CA GLU A 128 -10.99 7.39 -6.76
C GLU A 128 -9.86 6.68 -7.52
N ALA A 129 -8.65 6.61 -6.95
CA ALA A 129 -7.57 5.82 -7.54
C ALA A 129 -7.91 4.32 -7.60
N LEU A 130 -8.51 3.77 -6.52
CA LEU A 130 -8.92 2.37 -6.48
C LEU A 130 -10.05 2.06 -7.48
N LYS A 131 -11.03 2.95 -7.65
CA LYS A 131 -12.06 2.81 -8.69
C LYS A 131 -11.48 2.89 -10.10
N LEU A 132 -10.51 3.78 -10.31
CA LEU A 132 -9.85 3.93 -11.60
C LEU A 132 -9.01 2.69 -11.94
N SER A 133 -8.25 2.14 -11.00
CA SER A 133 -7.47 0.92 -11.24
C SER A 133 -8.34 -0.22 -11.77
N LYS A 134 -9.55 -0.39 -11.21
CA LYS A 134 -10.52 -1.37 -11.71
C LYS A 134 -10.98 -1.09 -13.14
N LYS A 135 -11.24 0.19 -13.49
CA LYS A 135 -11.60 0.59 -14.87
C LYS A 135 -10.48 0.35 -15.86
N MET A 136 -9.23 0.51 -15.41
CA MET A 136 -8.02 0.28 -16.24
C MET A 136 -7.59 -1.20 -16.26
N ASN A 137 -8.34 -2.11 -15.59
CA ASN A 137 -8.00 -3.52 -15.42
C ASN A 137 -6.63 -3.76 -14.74
N LEU A 138 -6.22 -2.84 -13.85
CA LEU A 138 -5.08 -3.06 -12.98
C LEU A 138 -5.52 -3.90 -11.77
N LYS A 139 -4.64 -4.78 -11.32
CA LYS A 139 -4.81 -5.45 -10.04
C LYS A 139 -4.60 -4.48 -8.89
N SER A 140 -5.21 -4.78 -7.73
CA SER A 140 -5.16 -3.88 -6.59
C SER A 140 -5.08 -4.62 -5.25
N ILE A 141 -4.33 -4.03 -4.31
CA ILE A 141 -4.25 -4.43 -2.90
C ILE A 141 -4.68 -3.24 -2.05
N ALA A 142 -5.56 -3.47 -1.08
CA ALA A 142 -5.98 -2.44 -0.14
C ALA A 142 -5.58 -2.80 1.30
N LEU A 143 -4.70 -1.99 1.90
CA LEU A 143 -4.39 -2.03 3.32
C LEU A 143 -5.27 -1.00 4.03
N LEU A 144 -6.28 -1.48 4.76
CA LEU A 144 -7.31 -0.66 5.37
C LEU A 144 -7.29 -0.78 6.91
N GLY A 145 -7.96 0.15 7.56
CA GLY A 145 -8.17 0.10 9.00
C GLY A 145 -9.65 0.11 9.39
N SER A 146 -9.92 0.06 10.69
CA SER A 146 -11.26 0.11 11.29
C SER A 146 -12.18 -0.98 10.74
N LYS A 147 -13.18 -0.62 9.97
CA LYS A 147 -14.15 -1.52 9.31
C LYS A 147 -13.98 -1.55 7.79
N GLY A 148 -12.92 -0.92 7.24
CA GLY A 148 -12.63 -0.87 5.80
C GLY A 148 -13.32 0.28 5.05
N GLY A 149 -14.28 0.96 5.67
CA GLY A 149 -14.95 2.13 5.08
C GLY A 149 -15.59 1.85 3.70
N LYS A 150 -15.60 2.88 2.86
CA LYS A 150 -16.13 2.83 1.48
C LYS A 150 -15.26 2.01 0.53
N MET A 151 -14.00 1.70 0.90
CA MET A 151 -13.09 0.92 0.06
C MET A 151 -13.23 -0.58 0.25
N LYS A 152 -13.97 -1.02 1.29
CA LYS A 152 -14.18 -2.44 1.58
C LYS A 152 -14.76 -3.18 0.38
N ARG A 153 -14.16 -4.32 0.02
CA ARG A 153 -14.55 -5.20 -1.10
C ARG A 153 -14.41 -4.56 -2.49
N LEU A 154 -13.56 -3.53 -2.64
CA LEU A 154 -13.31 -2.92 -3.95
C LEU A 154 -12.00 -3.38 -4.58
N ALA A 155 -10.99 -3.74 -3.79
CA ALA A 155 -9.71 -4.26 -4.26
C ALA A 155 -9.78 -5.76 -4.58
N ASP A 156 -8.83 -6.27 -5.38
CA ASP A 156 -8.67 -7.72 -5.62
C ASP A 156 -8.26 -8.44 -4.35
N GLU A 157 -7.37 -7.84 -3.54
CA GLU A 157 -7.01 -8.32 -2.20
C GLU A 157 -7.14 -7.18 -1.18
N GLU A 158 -7.66 -7.49 0.00
CA GLU A 158 -7.80 -6.51 1.08
C GLU A 158 -7.40 -7.07 2.44
N ILE A 159 -6.70 -6.26 3.23
CA ILE A 159 -6.38 -6.57 4.62
C ILE A 159 -6.89 -5.43 5.49
N ILE A 160 -7.88 -5.73 6.35
CA ILE A 160 -8.51 -4.73 7.22
C ILE A 160 -7.99 -4.91 8.65
N ILE A 161 -7.17 -3.98 9.09
CA ILE A 161 -6.62 -3.97 10.45
C ILE A 161 -7.71 -3.64 11.47
N PRO A 162 -8.03 -4.54 12.40
CA PRO A 162 -9.15 -4.39 13.33
C PRO A 162 -8.80 -3.48 14.51
N SER A 163 -8.56 -2.20 14.23
CA SER A 163 -8.24 -1.16 15.20
C SER A 163 -8.86 0.17 14.77
N ASN A 164 -9.22 1.01 15.74
CA ASN A 164 -9.61 2.41 15.51
C ASN A 164 -8.48 3.38 15.87
N ASN A 165 -7.34 2.90 16.35
CA ASN A 165 -6.18 3.71 16.65
C ASN A 165 -5.33 3.87 15.38
N VAL A 166 -5.30 5.08 14.83
CA VAL A 166 -4.60 5.40 13.57
C VAL A 166 -3.12 4.99 13.61
N ALA A 167 -2.42 5.26 14.71
CA ALA A 167 -1.01 4.88 14.85
C ALA A 167 -0.82 3.36 14.79
N ARG A 168 -1.66 2.59 15.47
CA ARG A 168 -1.61 1.11 15.45
C ARG A 168 -1.94 0.55 14.07
N ILE A 169 -2.86 1.21 13.32
CA ILE A 169 -3.19 0.82 11.94
C ILE A 169 -1.98 1.09 11.04
N GLN A 170 -1.37 2.27 11.07
CA GLN A 170 -0.20 2.62 10.27
C GLN A 170 0.99 1.69 10.56
N GLU A 171 1.32 1.43 11.83
CA GLU A 171 2.35 0.44 12.21
C GLU A 171 2.07 -0.96 11.62
N SER A 172 0.82 -1.30 11.46
CA SER A 172 0.42 -2.59 10.88
C SER A 172 0.52 -2.56 9.36
N HIS A 173 0.17 -1.43 8.71
CA HIS A 173 0.29 -1.25 7.27
C HIS A 173 1.74 -1.33 6.80
N ILE A 174 2.65 -0.60 7.47
CA ILE A 174 4.07 -0.64 7.08
C ILE A 174 4.69 -2.02 7.34
N PHE A 175 4.32 -2.70 8.43
CA PHE A 175 4.73 -4.08 8.69
C PHE A 175 4.28 -5.02 7.57
N LEU A 176 3.02 -4.95 7.16
CA LEU A 176 2.46 -5.76 6.08
C LEU A 176 3.14 -5.44 4.74
N GLY A 177 3.37 -4.16 4.45
CA GLY A 177 4.09 -3.74 3.25
C GLY A 177 5.48 -4.37 3.17
N HIS A 178 6.27 -4.29 4.24
CA HIS A 178 7.58 -4.93 4.32
C HIS A 178 7.48 -6.45 4.15
N LEU A 179 6.56 -7.12 4.85
CA LEU A 179 6.39 -8.56 4.79
C LEU A 179 6.03 -9.03 3.37
N ILE A 180 5.04 -8.38 2.75
CA ILE A 180 4.59 -8.70 1.38
C ILE A 180 5.74 -8.49 0.40
N PHE A 181 6.46 -7.38 0.49
CA PHE A 181 7.56 -7.06 -0.40
C PHE A 181 8.75 -8.01 -0.21
N GLU A 182 9.11 -8.33 1.04
CA GLU A 182 10.17 -9.31 1.31
C GLU A 182 9.87 -10.69 0.73
N LEU A 183 8.64 -11.17 0.91
CA LEU A 183 8.25 -12.50 0.41
C LEU A 183 8.14 -12.52 -1.11
N ALA A 184 7.59 -11.47 -1.73
CA ALA A 184 7.51 -11.36 -3.18
C ALA A 184 8.90 -11.24 -3.83
N GLU A 185 9.82 -10.45 -3.23
CA GLU A 185 11.22 -10.35 -3.67
C GLU A 185 11.89 -11.73 -3.71
N LYS A 186 11.70 -12.56 -2.67
CA LYS A 186 12.25 -13.93 -2.64
C LYS A 186 11.73 -14.82 -3.77
N ILE A 187 10.47 -14.65 -4.18
CA ILE A 187 9.87 -15.40 -5.29
C ILE A 187 10.49 -14.97 -6.62
N VAL A 188 10.61 -13.66 -6.84
CA VAL A 188 11.10 -13.09 -8.11
C VAL A 188 12.59 -13.36 -8.34
N ILE A 189 13.41 -13.34 -7.28
CA ILE A 189 14.87 -13.56 -7.39
C ILE A 189 15.22 -15.06 -7.60
N LYS A 190 14.34 -15.98 -7.15
CA LYS A 190 14.57 -17.42 -7.33
C LYS A 190 14.23 -17.95 -8.72
N LYS A 191 13.54 -17.14 -9.53
CA LYS A 191 13.25 -17.42 -10.94
C LYS A 191 14.33 -16.87 -11.85
#